data_8d1c8976317833ccbd22f0ab467ed607
#
_entry.id   8d1c8976317833ccbd22f0ab467ed607
#
_cell.length_a   1.000
_cell.length_b   1.000
_cell.length_c   1.000
_cell.angle_alpha   90.00
_cell.angle_beta   90.00
_cell.angle_gamma   90.00
#
_symmetry.space_group_name_H-M   'P 1'
#
loop_
_entity.id
_entity.type
_entity.pdbx_description
1 polymer ?
#
loop_
_entity_poly.entity_id
_entity_poly.type
_entity_poly.pdbx_seq_one_letter_code
_entity_poly.pdbx_strand_id
1 'polypeptide(L)'
;MQNLHYALNLEESKDLILNIGTLRTVLLQGDMGNGKSSVLKMLAKELPDHLPCYVDCTTKDLGDIMMPKFKTNGEQDYVSFVPNEEFGLHIKDKPIIMMLDEYGKSNKSVKMALTRLTLERQLGSNKLHPDSIVFATTNKGSEGVGDILEPHQRDRLIIVTVRKTTNTEWLTWGLNNNVHPAVLGWAKDTPQLFDSYENVKNPDDNPYIFHPNQQRVAFTTPRGMEIASDLVYKRDLLGDHIVTSSLMGTIGERGALDLMAYVKLADKMPSRDDIKNSPSTAKIPDNVSATVMVVFRSLGSMTKDFVTPFMEYLVRLDIE
;
A
#
# COMPACT_ATOMS: atom_id res chain seq x y z
N MET A 1 10.15 23.77 0.27
CA MET A 1 10.94 22.53 0.09
C MET A 1 10.89 21.79 1.41
N GLN A 2 10.05 20.75 1.54
CA GLN A 2 10.16 19.85 2.67
C GLN A 2 11.43 19.01 2.46
N ASN A 3 12.31 19.02 3.46
CA ASN A 3 13.56 18.25 3.41
C ASN A 3 13.24 16.76 3.33
N LEU A 4 13.27 16.18 2.14
CA LEU A 4 13.12 14.74 1.89
C LEU A 4 14.12 13.88 2.71
N HIS A 5 15.18 14.49 3.26
CA HIS A 5 16.14 13.84 4.13
C HIS A 5 15.56 13.27 5.44
N TYR A 6 14.37 13.72 5.86
CA TYR A 6 13.70 13.25 7.09
C TYR A 6 12.43 12.42 6.82
N ALA A 7 12.15 12.09 5.56
CA ALA A 7 11.02 11.25 5.22
C ALA A 7 11.44 9.77 5.21
N LEU A 8 10.64 8.91 5.85
CA LEU A 8 10.89 7.48 5.91
C LEU A 8 10.26 6.74 4.73
N ASN A 9 10.83 5.60 4.35
CA ASN A 9 10.17 4.62 3.50
C ASN A 9 9.20 3.73 4.32
N LEU A 10 8.52 2.78 3.67
CA LEU A 10 7.55 1.91 4.36
C LEU A 10 8.22 0.93 5.32
N GLU A 11 9.39 0.38 4.99
CA GLU A 11 10.13 -0.53 5.88
C GLU A 11 10.64 0.22 7.13
N GLU A 12 11.26 1.38 6.95
CA GLU A 12 11.69 2.24 8.06
C GLU A 12 10.50 2.66 8.94
N SER A 13 9.34 2.92 8.33
CA SER A 13 8.10 3.24 9.05
C SER A 13 7.60 2.04 9.85
N LYS A 14 7.64 0.83 9.29
CA LYS A 14 7.32 -0.43 9.98
C LYS A 14 8.27 -0.64 11.16
N ASP A 15 9.58 -0.49 10.96
CA ASP A 15 10.58 -0.69 12.00
C ASP A 15 10.42 0.32 13.14
N LEU A 16 10.12 1.58 12.84
CA LEU A 16 9.79 2.57 13.86
C LEU A 16 8.56 2.14 14.68
N ILE A 17 7.45 1.74 14.01
CA ILE A 17 6.23 1.35 14.70
C ILE A 17 6.45 0.07 15.53
N LEU A 18 7.18 -0.89 15.00
CA LEU A 18 7.50 -2.14 15.70
C LEU A 18 8.21 -1.88 17.04
N ASN A 19 9.12 -0.91 17.07
CA ASN A 19 9.97 -0.64 18.24
C ASN A 19 9.37 0.39 19.22
N ILE A 20 8.48 1.28 18.77
CA ILE A 20 7.92 2.33 19.66
C ILE A 20 6.40 2.26 19.81
N GLY A 21 5.71 1.51 18.95
CA GLY A 21 4.26 1.53 18.83
C GLY A 21 3.49 1.04 20.07
N THR A 22 4.12 0.28 20.95
CA THR A 22 3.56 -0.08 22.26
C THR A 22 3.53 1.10 23.23
N LEU A 23 4.50 2.00 23.13
CA LEU A 23 4.70 3.14 24.04
C LEU A 23 4.06 4.42 23.50
N ARG A 24 4.19 4.68 22.21
CA ARG A 24 3.75 5.92 21.55
C ARG A 24 3.03 5.61 20.25
N THR A 25 2.07 6.46 19.89
CA THR A 25 1.37 6.35 18.61
C THR A 25 2.15 7.09 17.52
N VAL A 26 2.48 6.38 16.46
CA VAL A 26 3.08 6.96 15.25
C VAL A 26 1.99 7.31 14.26
N LEU A 27 2.00 8.54 13.75
CA LEU A 27 1.15 8.99 12.65
C LEU A 27 1.97 9.03 11.37
N LEU A 28 1.64 8.18 10.41
CA LEU A 28 2.23 8.16 9.08
C LEU A 28 1.49 9.14 8.18
N GLN A 29 2.16 10.19 7.75
CA GLN A 29 1.63 11.19 6.83
C GLN A 29 2.31 11.07 5.46
N GLY A 30 1.55 10.95 4.38
CA GLY A 30 2.12 10.82 3.03
C GLY A 30 1.05 10.84 1.95
N ASP A 31 1.49 10.84 0.68
CA ASP A 31 0.61 10.92 -0.48
C ASP A 31 -0.36 9.72 -0.55
N MET A 32 -1.51 9.90 -1.22
CA MET A 32 -2.48 8.82 -1.42
C MET A 32 -1.87 7.67 -2.27
N GLY A 33 -2.34 6.46 -2.07
CA GLY A 33 -1.91 5.29 -2.85
C GLY A 33 -0.46 4.83 -2.63
N ASN A 34 0.26 5.43 -1.66
CA ASN A 34 1.68 5.17 -1.37
C ASN A 34 1.92 3.98 -0.42
N GLY A 35 0.91 3.15 -0.19
CA GLY A 35 1.07 1.92 0.59
C GLY A 35 1.10 2.08 2.12
N LYS A 36 0.73 3.25 2.69
CA LYS A 36 0.70 3.43 4.16
C LYS A 36 -0.12 2.34 4.87
N SER A 37 -1.26 1.95 4.30
CA SER A 37 -2.12 0.90 4.89
C SER A 37 -1.51 -0.50 4.81
N SER A 38 -0.52 -0.75 3.95
CA SER A 38 0.18 -2.03 3.89
C SER A 38 1.04 -2.31 5.12
N VAL A 39 1.42 -1.25 5.87
CA VAL A 39 2.21 -1.37 7.10
C VAL A 39 1.51 -2.27 8.13
N LEU A 40 0.17 -2.26 8.19
CA LEU A 40 -0.58 -3.18 9.05
C LEU A 40 -0.31 -4.64 8.69
N LYS A 41 -0.31 -4.98 7.39
CA LYS A 41 -0.01 -6.35 6.92
C LYS A 41 1.44 -6.73 7.19
N MET A 42 2.37 -5.78 7.04
CA MET A 42 3.79 -6.00 7.31
C MET A 42 4.03 -6.30 8.80
N LEU A 43 3.44 -5.51 9.70
CA LEU A 43 3.49 -5.73 11.14
C LEU A 43 2.83 -7.06 11.56
N ALA A 44 1.66 -7.40 10.98
CA ALA A 44 0.98 -8.65 11.27
C ALA A 44 1.81 -9.89 10.86
N LYS A 45 2.63 -9.77 9.82
CA LYS A 45 3.56 -10.82 9.40
C LYS A 45 4.73 -11.00 10.40
N GLU A 46 5.23 -9.90 10.95
CA GLU A 46 6.31 -9.91 11.97
C GLU A 46 5.79 -10.37 13.35
N LEU A 47 4.53 -10.08 13.65
CA LEU A 47 3.90 -10.34 14.94
C LEU A 47 2.67 -11.25 14.78
N PRO A 48 2.85 -12.55 14.48
CA PRO A 48 1.74 -13.46 14.15
C PRO A 48 0.78 -13.71 15.32
N ASP A 49 1.24 -13.48 16.56
CA ASP A 49 0.41 -13.63 17.76
C ASP A 49 -0.50 -12.43 18.03
N HIS A 50 -0.28 -11.30 17.36
CA HIS A 50 -1.11 -10.11 17.50
C HIS A 50 -2.33 -10.15 16.57
N LEU A 51 -3.46 -9.60 17.06
CA LEU A 51 -4.66 -9.41 16.25
C LEU A 51 -4.54 -8.10 15.44
N PRO A 52 -4.50 -8.15 14.11
CA PRO A 52 -4.53 -6.93 13.32
C PRO A 52 -5.94 -6.33 13.31
N CYS A 53 -6.06 -5.06 13.70
CA CYS A 53 -7.29 -4.29 13.74
C CYS A 53 -7.17 -3.08 12.81
N TYR A 54 -8.08 -2.99 11.84
CA TYR A 54 -8.19 -1.87 10.90
C TYR A 54 -9.43 -1.04 11.22
N VAL A 55 -9.24 0.24 11.48
CA VAL A 55 -10.33 1.18 11.78
C VAL A 55 -10.25 2.35 10.82
N ASP A 56 -11.19 2.44 9.88
CA ASP A 56 -11.35 3.62 9.02
C ASP A 56 -12.06 4.73 9.81
N CYS A 57 -11.28 5.73 10.23
CA CYS A 57 -11.78 6.82 11.07
C CYS A 57 -12.73 7.77 10.33
N THR A 58 -12.75 7.77 8.99
CA THR A 58 -13.62 8.66 8.19
C THR A 58 -15.07 8.19 8.16
N THR A 59 -15.28 6.90 8.35
CA THR A 59 -16.61 6.26 8.32
C THR A 59 -17.26 6.17 9.69
N LYS A 60 -16.60 6.65 10.76
CA LYS A 60 -17.04 6.48 12.15
C LYS A 60 -17.71 7.75 12.71
N ASP A 61 -18.64 7.51 13.61
CA ASP A 61 -19.14 8.50 14.57
C ASP A 61 -18.91 8.00 16.03
N LEU A 62 -19.44 8.74 17.02
CA LEU A 62 -19.24 8.36 18.43
C LEU A 62 -19.92 7.04 18.79
N GLY A 63 -21.06 6.73 18.18
CA GLY A 63 -21.79 5.49 18.40
C GLY A 63 -21.04 4.27 17.85
N ASP A 64 -20.29 4.47 16.75
CA ASP A 64 -19.47 3.41 16.17
C ASP A 64 -18.21 3.11 16.99
N ILE A 65 -17.78 4.02 17.84
CA ILE A 65 -16.60 3.81 18.70
C ILE A 65 -16.99 3.04 19.94
N MET A 66 -18.04 3.49 20.64
CA MET A 66 -18.48 2.89 21.91
C MET A 66 -19.99 3.07 22.09
N MET A 67 -20.66 1.98 22.44
CA MET A 67 -22.08 1.98 22.75
C MET A 67 -22.32 1.94 24.27
N PRO A 68 -23.24 2.75 24.81
CA PRO A 68 -23.63 2.67 26.21
C PRO A 68 -24.37 1.36 26.49
N LYS A 69 -23.99 0.71 27.58
CA LYS A 69 -24.69 -0.47 28.14
C LYS A 69 -25.06 -0.22 29.59
N PHE A 70 -26.33 -0.30 29.91
CA PHE A 70 -26.81 -0.23 31.28
C PHE A 70 -26.41 -1.51 32.03
N LYS A 71 -25.95 -1.34 33.25
CA LYS A 71 -25.57 -2.41 34.18
C LYS A 71 -26.08 -2.07 35.56
N THR A 72 -26.43 -3.08 36.34
CA THR A 72 -26.80 -2.98 37.72
C THR A 72 -25.77 -3.70 38.60
N ASN A 73 -25.34 -3.08 39.70
CA ASN A 73 -24.51 -3.69 40.70
C ASN A 73 -25.17 -3.47 42.08
N GLY A 74 -25.83 -4.49 42.59
CA GLY A 74 -26.65 -4.35 43.75
C GLY A 74 -27.85 -3.40 43.53
N GLU A 75 -27.94 -2.32 44.29
CA GLU A 75 -29.00 -1.30 44.18
C GLU A 75 -28.58 -0.11 43.24
N GLN A 76 -27.38 -0.15 42.65
CA GLN A 76 -26.90 0.96 41.84
C GLN A 76 -26.89 0.61 40.38
N ASP A 77 -27.59 1.43 39.60
CA ASP A 77 -27.51 1.41 38.14
C ASP A 77 -26.40 2.32 37.64
N TYR A 78 -25.66 1.86 36.64
CA TYR A 78 -24.61 2.64 35.99
C TYR A 78 -24.52 2.34 34.50
N VAL A 79 -23.92 3.27 33.76
CA VAL A 79 -23.63 3.09 32.33
C VAL A 79 -22.20 2.64 32.15
N SER A 80 -22.03 1.53 31.46
CA SER A 80 -20.73 1.06 30.96
C SER A 80 -20.68 1.26 29.44
N PHE A 81 -19.53 1.55 28.89
CA PHE A 81 -19.37 1.65 27.44
C PHE A 81 -18.71 0.39 26.90
N VAL A 82 -19.30 -0.19 25.85
CA VAL A 82 -18.80 -1.36 25.15
C VAL A 82 -18.17 -0.86 23.84
N PRO A 83 -16.87 -1.12 23.59
CA PRO A 83 -16.22 -0.75 22.33
C PRO A 83 -16.75 -1.62 21.18
N ASN A 84 -16.72 -1.07 19.97
CA ASN A 84 -16.95 -1.82 18.75
C ASN A 84 -15.92 -2.94 18.60
N GLU A 85 -16.30 -4.06 18.00
CA GLU A 85 -15.44 -5.23 17.81
C GLU A 85 -14.22 -4.94 16.91
N GLU A 86 -14.32 -3.99 15.97
CA GLU A 86 -13.22 -3.57 15.09
C GLU A 86 -11.97 -3.12 15.86
N PHE A 87 -12.14 -2.66 17.11
CA PHE A 87 -11.02 -2.32 17.98
C PHE A 87 -10.34 -3.53 18.62
N GLY A 88 -10.82 -4.75 18.43
CA GLY A 88 -10.24 -5.98 18.95
C GLY A 88 -10.35 -6.18 20.47
N LEU A 89 -10.90 -5.22 21.20
CA LEU A 89 -10.97 -5.23 22.68
C LEU A 89 -11.92 -6.27 23.27
N HIS A 90 -12.74 -6.91 22.45
CA HIS A 90 -13.63 -8.02 22.86
C HIS A 90 -12.85 -9.34 23.03
N ILE A 91 -11.66 -9.46 22.44
CA ILE A 91 -10.77 -10.61 22.59
C ILE A 91 -9.83 -10.31 23.76
N LYS A 92 -10.11 -10.93 24.90
CA LYS A 92 -9.31 -10.72 26.12
C LYS A 92 -7.90 -11.31 25.99
N ASP A 93 -6.98 -10.68 26.68
CA ASP A 93 -5.60 -11.14 26.87
C ASP A 93 -4.81 -11.37 25.57
N LYS A 94 -5.26 -10.78 24.46
CA LYS A 94 -4.57 -10.83 23.19
C LYS A 94 -4.02 -9.45 22.81
N PRO A 95 -2.71 -9.32 22.50
CA PRO A 95 -2.17 -8.07 21.96
C PRO A 95 -2.75 -7.79 20.57
N ILE A 96 -2.91 -6.52 20.25
CA ILE A 96 -3.45 -6.06 18.96
C ILE A 96 -2.48 -5.14 18.25
N ILE A 97 -2.54 -5.14 16.92
CA ILE A 97 -1.93 -4.11 16.07
C ILE A 97 -3.07 -3.27 15.53
N MET A 98 -3.28 -2.10 16.09
CA MET A 98 -4.37 -1.22 15.72
C MET A 98 -3.87 -0.13 14.76
N MET A 99 -4.48 -0.10 13.59
CA MET A 99 -4.30 0.95 12.61
C MET A 99 -5.54 1.85 12.56
N LEU A 100 -5.35 3.13 12.88
CA LEU A 100 -6.34 4.19 12.73
C LEU A 100 -6.12 4.86 11.36
N ASP A 101 -6.83 4.38 10.33
CA ASP A 101 -6.67 4.88 8.97
C ASP A 101 -7.39 6.21 8.76
N GLU A 102 -6.79 7.11 7.99
CA GLU A 102 -7.31 8.46 7.72
C GLU A 102 -7.69 9.24 9.00
N TYR A 103 -6.94 9.01 10.10
CA TYR A 103 -7.20 9.60 11.42
C TYR A 103 -7.32 11.12 11.38
N GLY A 104 -6.46 11.77 10.61
CA GLY A 104 -6.51 13.21 10.43
C GLY A 104 -7.82 13.69 9.78
N LYS A 105 -8.42 12.94 8.83
CA LYS A 105 -9.67 13.30 8.13
C LYS A 105 -10.95 13.02 8.90
N SER A 106 -10.87 12.28 10.01
CA SER A 106 -12.03 11.98 10.83
C SER A 106 -12.62 13.25 11.42
N ASN A 107 -13.90 13.22 11.76
CA ASN A 107 -14.55 14.34 12.40
C ASN A 107 -13.95 14.62 13.79
N LYS A 108 -14.14 15.86 14.30
CA LYS A 108 -13.56 16.29 15.57
C LYS A 108 -13.98 15.41 16.76
N SER A 109 -15.21 14.93 16.77
CA SER A 109 -15.75 14.10 17.85
C SER A 109 -15.06 12.74 17.92
N VAL A 110 -14.80 12.13 16.76
CA VAL A 110 -14.06 10.86 16.65
C VAL A 110 -12.61 11.05 17.10
N LYS A 111 -11.93 12.12 16.66
CA LYS A 111 -10.56 12.43 17.11
C LYS A 111 -10.49 12.57 18.62
N MET A 112 -11.46 13.27 19.23
CA MET A 112 -11.51 13.46 20.68
C MET A 112 -11.76 12.13 21.42
N ALA A 113 -12.66 11.28 20.93
CA ALA A 113 -12.95 9.97 21.51
C ALA A 113 -11.74 9.04 21.47
N LEU A 114 -10.97 9.08 20.38
CA LEU A 114 -9.77 8.26 20.17
C LEU A 114 -8.52 8.83 20.87
N THR A 115 -8.57 10.06 21.42
CA THR A 115 -7.40 10.69 22.05
C THR A 115 -6.84 9.84 23.22
N ARG A 116 -7.70 9.25 24.06
CA ARG A 116 -7.23 8.38 25.13
C ARG A 116 -6.63 7.07 24.63
N LEU A 117 -7.14 6.57 23.53
CA LEU A 117 -6.59 5.38 22.88
C LEU A 117 -5.17 5.64 22.35
N THR A 118 -4.95 6.77 21.68
CA THR A 118 -3.64 7.12 21.11
C THR A 118 -2.60 7.45 22.19
N LEU A 119 -3.02 8.01 23.32
CA LEU A 119 -2.12 8.46 24.39
C LEU A 119 -1.97 7.45 25.53
N GLU A 120 -3.11 6.94 26.04
CA GLU A 120 -3.18 6.13 27.25
C GLU A 120 -3.38 4.63 26.97
N ARG A 121 -3.50 4.23 25.71
CA ARG A 121 -3.83 2.86 25.33
C ARG A 121 -5.15 2.37 25.95
N GLN A 122 -6.14 3.25 26.00
CA GLN A 122 -7.42 2.99 26.63
C GLN A 122 -8.59 3.53 25.81
N LEU A 123 -9.62 2.72 25.62
CA LEU A 123 -10.88 3.11 24.98
C LEU A 123 -12.02 2.93 26.00
N GLY A 124 -12.62 4.04 26.45
CA GLY A 124 -13.55 4.03 27.58
C GLY A 124 -12.89 3.50 28.85
N SER A 125 -13.44 2.46 29.44
CA SER A 125 -12.87 1.74 30.60
C SER A 125 -11.96 0.57 30.20
N ASN A 126 -11.86 0.26 28.90
CA ASN A 126 -11.13 -0.91 28.41
C ASN A 126 -9.69 -0.52 28.06
N LYS A 127 -8.72 -1.13 28.76
CA LYS A 127 -7.31 -0.98 28.45
C LYS A 127 -6.87 -2.00 27.41
N LEU A 128 -5.98 -1.59 26.51
CA LEU A 128 -5.30 -2.52 25.60
C LEU A 128 -4.33 -3.43 26.39
N HIS A 129 -4.03 -4.57 25.81
CA HIS A 129 -2.91 -5.40 26.26
C HIS A 129 -1.60 -4.58 26.22
N PRO A 130 -0.67 -4.71 27.19
CA PRO A 130 0.57 -3.92 27.23
C PRO A 130 1.39 -3.98 25.95
N ASP A 131 1.43 -5.14 25.30
CA ASP A 131 2.18 -5.34 24.06
C ASP A 131 1.43 -4.87 22.79
N SER A 132 0.24 -4.26 22.95
CA SER A 132 -0.51 -3.77 21.80
C SER A 132 0.15 -2.56 21.16
N ILE A 133 0.20 -2.55 19.85
CA ILE A 133 0.70 -1.47 19.02
C ILE A 133 -0.46 -0.63 18.51
N VAL A 134 -0.33 0.70 18.57
CA VAL A 134 -1.28 1.64 17.94
C VAL A 134 -0.51 2.58 17.04
N PHE A 135 -0.95 2.67 15.80
CA PHE A 135 -0.45 3.66 14.84
C PHE A 135 -1.60 4.24 14.03
N ALA A 136 -1.37 5.36 13.40
CA ALA A 136 -2.36 6.05 12.59
C ALA A 136 -1.80 6.42 11.22
N THR A 137 -2.67 6.64 10.24
CA THR A 137 -2.29 7.16 8.93
C THR A 137 -3.11 8.40 8.61
N THR A 138 -2.57 9.23 7.73
CA THR A 138 -3.29 10.34 7.09
C THR A 138 -2.63 10.71 5.77
N ASN A 139 -3.37 11.37 4.88
CA ASN A 139 -2.79 11.95 3.67
C ASN A 139 -2.24 13.35 3.94
N LYS A 140 -1.41 13.88 3.04
CA LYS A 140 -0.96 15.27 3.11
C LYS A 140 -2.11 16.24 2.80
N GLY A 141 -2.19 17.37 3.48
CA GLY A 141 -3.22 18.38 3.28
C GLY A 141 -3.26 19.04 1.88
N SER A 142 -2.18 18.93 1.11
CA SER A 142 -2.08 19.41 -0.28
C SER A 142 -2.97 18.64 -1.28
N GLU A 143 -3.51 17.48 -0.90
CA GLU A 143 -4.39 16.67 -1.76
C GLU A 143 -5.88 17.03 -1.65
N GLY A 144 -6.20 18.26 -1.18
CA GLY A 144 -7.51 18.88 -1.34
C GLY A 144 -8.45 18.87 -0.13
N VAL A 145 -8.14 18.11 0.93
CA VAL A 145 -8.88 18.17 2.20
C VAL A 145 -7.86 18.14 3.32
N GLY A 146 -7.43 19.33 3.71
CA GLY A 146 -6.37 19.51 4.71
C GLY A 146 -6.80 19.02 6.08
N ASP A 147 -6.10 18.00 6.55
CA ASP A 147 -6.21 17.53 7.90
C ASP A 147 -5.37 18.38 8.82
N ILE A 148 -6.02 19.28 9.48
CA ILE A 148 -5.39 20.04 10.55
C ILE A 148 -5.66 19.32 11.85
N LEU A 149 -4.68 18.51 12.28
CA LEU A 149 -4.64 18.11 13.69
C LEU A 149 -4.43 19.36 14.53
N GLU A 150 -5.27 19.53 15.53
CA GLU A 150 -5.12 20.61 16.50
C GLU A 150 -3.74 20.50 17.21
N PRO A 151 -3.11 21.62 17.63
CA PRO A 151 -1.78 21.59 18.25
C PRO A 151 -1.67 20.59 19.40
N HIS A 152 -2.68 20.50 20.26
CA HIS A 152 -2.74 19.55 21.38
C HIS A 152 -2.81 18.07 20.97
N GLN A 153 -3.26 17.78 19.75
CA GLN A 153 -3.26 16.42 19.19
C GLN A 153 -1.90 16.06 18.60
N ARG A 154 -1.24 17.04 17.96
CA ARG A 154 0.11 16.84 17.39
C ARG A 154 1.14 16.53 18.46
N ASP A 155 1.08 17.21 19.61
CA ASP A 155 2.00 17.01 20.73
C ASP A 155 1.96 15.59 21.32
N ARG A 156 0.93 14.82 21.02
CA ARG A 156 0.70 13.46 21.53
C ARG A 156 1.13 12.35 20.57
N LEU A 157 1.58 12.69 19.37
CA LEU A 157 1.88 11.76 18.31
C LEU A 157 3.31 11.94 17.80
N ILE A 158 3.94 10.84 17.41
CA ILE A 158 5.15 10.90 16.59
C ILE A 158 4.70 11.03 15.14
N ILE A 159 4.81 12.22 14.56
CA ILE A 159 4.40 12.47 13.18
C ILE A 159 5.57 12.24 12.25
N VAL A 160 5.40 11.33 11.30
CA VAL A 160 6.42 10.94 10.33
C VAL A 160 5.89 11.13 8.92
N THR A 161 6.69 11.79 8.09
CA THR A 161 6.41 11.87 6.65
C THR A 161 6.89 10.59 5.98
N VAL A 162 5.97 9.91 5.29
CA VAL A 162 6.29 8.76 4.44
C VAL A 162 6.54 9.25 3.02
N ARG A 163 7.76 9.04 2.52
CA ARG A 163 8.09 9.39 1.14
C ARG A 163 7.44 8.44 0.14
N LYS A 164 7.29 8.88 -1.08
CA LYS A 164 6.88 7.97 -2.17
C LYS A 164 7.84 6.80 -2.30
N THR A 165 7.29 5.64 -2.58
CA THR A 165 8.04 4.44 -2.96
C THR A 165 8.81 4.75 -4.24
N THR A 166 10.08 4.38 -4.28
CA THR A 166 10.89 4.50 -5.49
C THR A 166 10.56 3.38 -6.49
N ASN A 167 10.94 3.57 -7.74
CA ASN A 167 10.83 2.56 -8.78
C ASN A 167 11.45 1.22 -8.32
N THR A 168 12.70 1.24 -7.84
CA THR A 168 13.44 0.04 -7.40
C THR A 168 12.75 -0.67 -6.24
N GLU A 169 12.28 0.07 -5.24
CA GLU A 169 11.56 -0.50 -4.09
C GLU A 169 10.26 -1.18 -4.54
N TRP A 170 9.50 -0.53 -5.43
CA TRP A 170 8.25 -1.10 -5.92
C TRP A 170 8.49 -2.34 -6.80
N LEU A 171 9.51 -2.32 -7.65
CA LEU A 171 9.88 -3.49 -8.46
C LEU A 171 10.29 -4.68 -7.59
N THR A 172 11.09 -4.44 -6.55
CA THR A 172 11.48 -5.48 -5.59
C THR A 172 10.26 -6.06 -4.88
N TRP A 173 9.35 -5.20 -4.43
CA TRP A 173 8.09 -5.63 -3.84
C TRP A 173 7.24 -6.41 -4.84
N GLY A 174 7.08 -5.93 -6.05
CA GLY A 174 6.25 -6.53 -7.09
C GLY A 174 6.73 -7.92 -7.51
N LEU A 175 8.03 -8.13 -7.59
CA LEU A 175 8.63 -9.46 -7.84
C LEU A 175 8.25 -10.47 -6.75
N ASN A 176 8.23 -10.03 -5.49
CA ASN A 176 7.89 -10.88 -4.34
C ASN A 176 6.37 -11.06 -4.12
N ASN A 177 5.54 -10.25 -4.79
CA ASN A 177 4.08 -10.25 -4.65
C ASN A 177 3.34 -10.63 -5.95
N ASN A 178 4.02 -11.35 -6.84
CA ASN A 178 3.43 -11.89 -8.07
C ASN A 178 2.76 -10.83 -8.98
N VAL A 179 3.35 -9.63 -9.06
CA VAL A 179 2.90 -8.61 -10.02
C VAL A 179 3.19 -9.09 -11.45
N HIS A 180 2.25 -8.85 -12.37
CA HIS A 180 2.36 -9.32 -13.74
C HIS A 180 3.63 -8.78 -14.44
N PRO A 181 4.40 -9.62 -15.16
CA PRO A 181 5.68 -9.24 -15.78
C PRO A 181 5.60 -8.03 -16.72
N ALA A 182 4.50 -7.87 -17.46
CA ALA A 182 4.30 -6.70 -18.32
C ALA A 182 4.17 -5.40 -17.50
N VAL A 183 3.55 -5.45 -16.31
CA VAL A 183 3.43 -4.30 -15.41
C VAL A 183 4.80 -3.97 -14.81
N LEU A 184 5.56 -4.98 -14.41
CA LEU A 184 6.94 -4.80 -13.91
C LEU A 184 7.85 -4.21 -14.99
N GLY A 185 7.78 -4.71 -16.23
CA GLY A 185 8.53 -4.18 -17.36
C GLY A 185 8.19 -2.72 -17.65
N TRP A 186 6.88 -2.41 -17.73
CA TRP A 186 6.42 -1.04 -17.89
C TRP A 186 6.90 -0.12 -16.77
N ALA A 187 6.76 -0.54 -15.51
CA ALA A 187 7.20 0.24 -14.37
C ALA A 187 8.72 0.49 -14.39
N LYS A 188 9.53 -0.52 -14.79
CA LYS A 188 10.98 -0.38 -14.88
C LYS A 188 11.39 0.66 -15.93
N ASP A 189 10.77 0.63 -17.09
CA ASP A 189 11.12 1.50 -18.21
C ASP A 189 10.49 2.90 -18.11
N THR A 190 9.55 3.09 -17.17
CA THR A 190 8.83 4.35 -16.96
C THR A 190 8.98 4.83 -15.51
N PRO A 191 10.18 5.23 -15.07
CA PRO A 191 10.43 5.63 -13.67
C PRO A 191 9.62 6.84 -13.23
N GLN A 192 9.15 7.67 -14.17
CA GLN A 192 8.27 8.82 -13.90
C GLN A 192 6.90 8.46 -13.32
N LEU A 193 6.50 7.19 -13.30
CA LEU A 193 5.31 6.71 -12.58
C LEU A 193 5.40 6.95 -11.06
N PHE A 194 6.62 7.08 -10.57
CA PHE A 194 6.92 7.25 -9.14
C PHE A 194 7.25 8.70 -8.75
N ASP A 195 7.18 9.64 -9.71
CA ASP A 195 7.41 11.06 -9.43
C ASP A 195 6.37 11.64 -8.49
N SER A 196 6.77 12.68 -7.75
CA SER A 196 5.85 13.51 -6.99
C SER A 196 5.41 14.71 -7.82
N TYR A 197 4.12 15.05 -7.78
CA TYR A 197 3.61 16.28 -8.38
C TYR A 197 4.29 17.53 -7.83
N GLU A 198 4.86 17.47 -6.62
CA GLU A 198 5.62 18.57 -6.02
C GLU A 198 6.87 18.93 -6.85
N ASN A 199 7.40 17.97 -7.62
CA ASN A 199 8.55 18.14 -8.49
C ASN A 199 8.17 18.43 -9.96
N VAL A 200 6.91 18.33 -10.32
CA VAL A 200 6.39 18.52 -11.68
C VAL A 200 5.63 19.86 -11.73
N LYS A 201 6.21 20.87 -12.39
CA LYS A 201 5.62 22.22 -12.46
C LYS A 201 4.44 22.29 -13.40
N ASN A 202 4.55 21.67 -14.58
CA ASN A 202 3.47 21.61 -15.56
C ASN A 202 2.86 20.19 -15.53
N PRO A 203 1.54 20.03 -15.29
CA PRO A 203 0.89 18.73 -15.30
C PRO A 203 1.13 17.89 -16.55
N ASP A 204 1.33 18.53 -17.70
CA ASP A 204 1.53 17.87 -18.98
C ASP A 204 2.92 17.23 -19.12
N ASP A 205 3.90 17.64 -18.30
CA ASP A 205 5.25 17.06 -18.30
C ASP A 205 5.26 15.62 -17.73
N ASN A 206 4.24 15.26 -16.91
CA ASN A 206 4.05 13.89 -16.43
C ASN A 206 2.56 13.51 -16.48
N PRO A 207 2.10 12.86 -17.54
CA PRO A 207 0.69 12.51 -17.73
C PRO A 207 0.22 11.34 -16.87
N TYR A 208 1.11 10.64 -16.16
CA TYR A 208 0.78 9.43 -15.42
C TYR A 208 0.29 9.70 -14.00
N ILE A 209 0.85 10.69 -13.32
CA ILE A 209 0.66 10.90 -11.90
C ILE A 209 -0.49 11.87 -11.58
N PHE A 210 -0.95 11.86 -10.34
CA PHE A 210 -1.83 12.91 -9.82
C PHE A 210 -1.15 14.27 -9.86
N HIS A 211 -1.91 15.30 -10.27
CA HIS A 211 -1.49 16.69 -10.15
C HIS A 211 -2.68 17.58 -9.73
N PRO A 212 -2.57 18.41 -8.68
CA PRO A 212 -3.69 19.17 -8.13
C PRO A 212 -4.28 20.20 -9.12
N ASN A 213 -3.48 20.68 -10.08
CA ASN A 213 -3.91 21.66 -11.09
C ASN A 213 -4.55 21.03 -12.32
N GLN A 214 -4.69 19.71 -12.38
CA GLN A 214 -5.30 19.00 -13.51
C GLN A 214 -6.25 17.90 -13.01
N GLN A 215 -7.53 18.02 -13.34
CA GLN A 215 -8.51 16.99 -13.05
C GLN A 215 -8.34 15.83 -14.05
N ARG A 216 -7.79 14.72 -13.59
CA ARG A 216 -7.73 13.44 -14.30
C ARG A 216 -8.72 12.48 -13.67
N VAL A 217 -9.41 11.70 -14.49
CA VAL A 217 -10.36 10.68 -14.02
C VAL A 217 -9.63 9.61 -13.20
N ALA A 218 -8.46 9.22 -13.66
CA ALA A 218 -7.58 8.27 -12.97
C ALA A 218 -6.11 8.63 -13.24
N PHE A 219 -5.23 8.14 -12.39
CA PHE A 219 -3.78 8.36 -12.46
C PHE A 219 -3.05 7.17 -11.85
N THR A 220 -1.80 7.00 -12.24
CA THR A 220 -0.98 5.86 -11.81
C THR A 220 -0.49 6.05 -10.37
N THR A 221 -0.67 5.01 -9.57
CA THR A 221 -0.14 4.87 -8.21
C THR A 221 0.38 3.45 -8.00
N PRO A 222 1.23 3.18 -7.00
CA PRO A 222 1.60 1.81 -6.61
C PRO A 222 0.40 0.87 -6.44
N ARG A 223 -0.67 1.31 -5.80
CA ARG A 223 -1.94 0.56 -5.68
C ARG A 223 -2.63 0.36 -7.02
N GLY A 224 -2.69 1.40 -7.84
CA GLY A 224 -3.27 1.31 -9.19
C GLY A 224 -2.53 0.32 -10.08
N MET A 225 -1.21 0.24 -9.98
CA MET A 225 -0.40 -0.74 -10.71
C MET A 225 -0.62 -2.18 -10.21
N GLU A 226 -0.87 -2.40 -8.93
CA GLU A 226 -1.27 -3.70 -8.39
C GLU A 226 -2.62 -4.15 -8.97
N ILE A 227 -3.63 -3.26 -8.96
CA ILE A 227 -4.94 -3.52 -9.60
C ILE A 227 -4.78 -3.77 -11.10
N ALA A 228 -3.93 -3.01 -11.78
CA ALA A 228 -3.65 -3.22 -13.19
C ALA A 228 -3.04 -4.61 -13.46
N SER A 229 -2.18 -5.10 -12.58
CA SER A 229 -1.65 -6.47 -12.64
C SER A 229 -2.76 -7.52 -12.57
N ASP A 230 -3.70 -7.37 -11.63
CA ASP A 230 -4.84 -8.29 -11.49
C ASP A 230 -5.71 -8.30 -12.76
N LEU A 231 -5.97 -7.13 -13.34
CA LEU A 231 -6.71 -7.00 -14.59
C LEU A 231 -6.01 -7.71 -15.77
N VAL A 232 -4.68 -7.53 -15.88
CA VAL A 232 -3.89 -8.16 -16.94
C VAL A 232 -3.86 -9.68 -16.77
N TYR A 233 -3.76 -10.20 -15.54
CA TYR A 233 -3.87 -11.66 -15.29
C TYR A 233 -5.23 -12.25 -15.68
N LYS A 234 -6.28 -11.46 -15.70
CA LYS A 234 -7.63 -11.90 -16.11
C LYS A 234 -7.96 -11.60 -17.57
N ARG A 235 -6.98 -11.13 -18.35
CA ARG A 235 -7.18 -10.69 -19.74
C ARG A 235 -7.80 -11.77 -20.64
N ASP A 236 -7.38 -13.03 -20.49
CA ASP A 236 -7.93 -14.13 -21.30
C ASP A 236 -9.43 -14.36 -21.10
N LEU A 237 -9.93 -14.03 -19.89
CA LEU A 237 -11.36 -14.13 -19.56
C LEU A 237 -12.14 -12.88 -19.96
N LEU A 238 -11.53 -11.70 -19.83
CA LEU A 238 -12.20 -10.41 -20.01
C LEU A 238 -12.12 -9.90 -21.47
N GLY A 239 -11.03 -10.23 -22.16
CA GLY A 239 -10.70 -9.67 -23.47
C GLY A 239 -10.06 -8.28 -23.39
N ASP A 240 -9.32 -7.92 -24.44
CA ASP A 240 -8.53 -6.67 -24.54
C ASP A 240 -9.35 -5.41 -24.31
N HIS A 241 -10.57 -5.37 -24.84
CA HIS A 241 -11.43 -4.17 -24.77
C HIS A 241 -11.81 -3.85 -23.30
N ILE A 242 -12.29 -4.86 -22.56
CA ILE A 242 -12.70 -4.69 -21.16
C ILE A 242 -11.48 -4.32 -20.32
N VAL A 243 -10.35 -5.03 -20.48
CA VAL A 243 -9.12 -4.76 -19.74
C VAL A 243 -8.63 -3.34 -20.01
N THR A 244 -8.54 -2.92 -21.29
CA THR A 244 -8.08 -1.56 -21.61
C THR A 244 -8.99 -0.49 -21.01
N SER A 245 -10.31 -0.65 -21.11
CA SER A 245 -11.27 0.29 -20.52
C SER A 245 -11.14 0.37 -19.00
N SER A 246 -10.97 -0.77 -18.34
CA SER A 246 -10.77 -0.84 -16.88
C SER A 246 -9.45 -0.20 -16.45
N LEU A 247 -8.38 -0.42 -17.22
CA LEU A 247 -7.09 0.22 -16.99
C LEU A 247 -7.16 1.74 -17.13
N MET A 248 -7.92 2.27 -18.11
CA MET A 248 -8.12 3.73 -18.24
C MET A 248 -8.75 4.33 -16.98
N GLY A 249 -9.69 3.63 -16.36
CA GLY A 249 -10.30 4.03 -15.08
C GLY A 249 -9.43 3.79 -13.84
N THR A 250 -8.33 3.05 -13.97
CA THR A 250 -7.48 2.66 -12.83
C THR A 250 -6.15 3.42 -12.79
N ILE A 251 -5.45 3.49 -13.94
CA ILE A 251 -4.10 4.08 -14.06
C ILE A 251 -4.05 5.26 -15.04
N GLY A 252 -5.20 5.70 -15.51
CA GLY A 252 -5.34 6.78 -16.47
C GLY A 252 -5.16 6.32 -17.93
N GLU A 253 -5.62 7.15 -18.86
CA GLU A 253 -5.63 6.82 -20.29
C GLU A 253 -4.22 6.53 -20.81
N ARG A 254 -3.26 7.43 -20.53
CA ARG A 254 -1.88 7.27 -20.99
C ARG A 254 -1.26 5.99 -20.45
N GLY A 255 -1.40 5.74 -19.12
CA GLY A 255 -0.89 4.53 -18.47
C GLY A 255 -1.50 3.25 -19.05
N ALA A 256 -2.80 3.26 -19.34
CA ALA A 256 -3.51 2.11 -19.93
C ALA A 256 -2.98 1.76 -21.32
N LEU A 257 -2.83 2.76 -22.20
CA LEU A 257 -2.33 2.56 -23.56
C LEU A 257 -0.90 2.04 -23.57
N ASP A 258 -0.03 2.63 -22.75
CA ASP A 258 1.36 2.21 -22.63
C ASP A 258 1.47 0.80 -22.05
N LEU A 259 0.76 0.50 -20.95
CA LEU A 259 0.77 -0.84 -20.37
C LEU A 259 0.26 -1.90 -21.35
N MET A 260 -0.80 -1.63 -22.12
CA MET A 260 -1.30 -2.57 -23.12
C MET A 260 -0.29 -2.85 -24.24
N ALA A 261 0.59 -1.88 -24.57
CA ALA A 261 1.69 -2.13 -25.49
C ALA A 261 2.71 -3.13 -24.89
N TYR A 262 3.04 -3.00 -23.60
CA TYR A 262 3.88 -3.98 -22.88
C TYR A 262 3.22 -5.37 -22.77
N VAL A 263 1.90 -5.44 -22.56
CA VAL A 263 1.17 -6.71 -22.55
C VAL A 263 1.28 -7.40 -23.90
N LYS A 264 1.06 -6.69 -25.01
CA LYS A 264 1.20 -7.23 -26.37
C LYS A 264 2.64 -7.61 -26.71
N LEU A 265 3.62 -6.93 -26.14
CA LEU A 265 5.02 -7.32 -26.26
C LEU A 265 5.30 -8.61 -25.51
N ALA A 266 4.77 -8.75 -24.28
CA ALA A 266 4.90 -9.95 -23.46
C ALA A 266 4.29 -11.21 -24.11
N ASP A 267 3.21 -11.07 -24.90
CA ASP A 267 2.58 -12.17 -25.66
C ASP A 267 3.51 -12.77 -26.73
N LYS A 268 4.47 -11.99 -27.22
CA LYS A 268 5.42 -12.42 -28.23
C LYS A 268 6.67 -13.10 -27.65
N MET A 269 6.81 -13.10 -26.35
CA MET A 269 7.97 -13.64 -25.63
C MET A 269 7.79 -15.12 -25.34
N PRO A 270 8.89 -15.89 -25.23
CA PRO A 270 8.84 -17.30 -24.89
C PRO A 270 8.17 -17.50 -23.52
N SER A 271 7.33 -18.51 -23.43
CA SER A 271 6.75 -18.93 -22.15
C SER A 271 7.82 -19.54 -21.25
N ARG A 272 7.48 -19.69 -19.94
CA ARG A 272 8.32 -20.45 -19.01
C ARG A 272 8.59 -21.88 -19.51
N ASP A 273 7.57 -22.52 -20.06
CA ASP A 273 7.67 -23.91 -20.53
C ASP A 273 8.51 -24.01 -21.80
N ASP A 274 8.47 -23.01 -22.69
CA ASP A 274 9.38 -22.95 -23.85
C ASP A 274 10.84 -22.90 -23.40
N ILE A 275 11.15 -22.05 -22.41
CA ILE A 275 12.50 -21.92 -21.87
C ILE A 275 12.89 -23.19 -21.12
N LYS A 276 12.00 -23.77 -20.31
CA LYS A 276 12.28 -24.98 -19.55
C LYS A 276 12.57 -26.19 -20.44
N ASN A 277 11.78 -26.37 -21.48
CA ASN A 277 11.85 -27.55 -22.34
C ASN A 277 12.90 -27.42 -23.46
N SER A 278 13.23 -26.18 -23.85
CA SER A 278 14.13 -25.94 -25.00
C SER A 278 14.99 -24.68 -24.77
N PRO A 279 15.80 -24.63 -23.69
CA PRO A 279 16.55 -23.42 -23.32
C PRO A 279 17.52 -22.94 -24.40
N SER A 280 18.12 -23.89 -25.15
CA SER A 280 19.09 -23.59 -26.22
C SER A 280 18.44 -23.04 -27.50
N THR A 281 17.14 -23.26 -27.72
CA THR A 281 16.44 -22.87 -28.95
C THR A 281 15.25 -21.92 -28.72
N ALA A 282 14.82 -21.74 -27.47
CA ALA A 282 13.77 -20.79 -27.13
C ALA A 282 14.07 -19.40 -27.70
N LYS A 283 13.02 -18.70 -28.16
CA LYS A 283 13.15 -17.40 -28.80
C LYS A 283 13.87 -16.40 -27.90
N ILE A 284 14.84 -15.67 -28.44
CA ILE A 284 15.52 -14.56 -27.76
C ILE A 284 14.72 -13.29 -28.01
N PRO A 285 14.50 -12.45 -27.00
CA PRO A 285 13.94 -11.10 -27.16
C PRO A 285 14.82 -10.24 -28.06
N ASP A 286 14.20 -9.37 -28.82
CA ASP A 286 14.83 -8.46 -29.80
C ASP A 286 15.09 -7.06 -29.24
N ASN A 287 14.74 -6.79 -27.99
CA ASN A 287 14.96 -5.51 -27.32
C ASN A 287 15.06 -5.67 -25.79
N VAL A 288 15.63 -4.65 -25.13
CA VAL A 288 15.92 -4.64 -23.70
C VAL A 288 14.64 -4.81 -22.85
N SER A 289 13.56 -4.09 -23.18
CA SER A 289 12.31 -4.18 -22.42
C SER A 289 11.73 -5.60 -22.44
N ALA A 290 11.76 -6.27 -23.58
CA ALA A 290 11.34 -7.66 -23.73
C ALA A 290 12.22 -8.62 -22.94
N THR A 291 13.56 -8.40 -22.96
CA THR A 291 14.52 -9.17 -22.17
C THR A 291 14.20 -9.08 -20.68
N VAL A 292 13.99 -7.87 -20.18
CA VAL A 292 13.62 -7.62 -18.78
C VAL A 292 12.31 -8.31 -18.39
N MET A 293 11.29 -8.28 -19.25
CA MET A 293 10.02 -8.97 -18.98
C MET A 293 10.17 -10.49 -18.91
N VAL A 294 10.98 -11.09 -19.78
CA VAL A 294 11.27 -12.52 -19.72
C VAL A 294 12.00 -12.89 -18.43
N VAL A 295 12.96 -12.06 -18.02
CA VAL A 295 13.67 -12.26 -16.75
C VAL A 295 12.70 -12.15 -15.56
N PHE A 296 11.85 -11.13 -15.50
CA PHE A 296 10.86 -10.98 -14.43
C PHE A 296 9.86 -12.12 -14.38
N ARG A 297 9.35 -12.57 -15.55
CA ARG A 297 8.47 -13.75 -15.64
C ARG A 297 9.14 -15.00 -15.08
N SER A 298 10.39 -15.22 -15.44
CA SER A 298 11.15 -16.37 -15.00
C SER A 298 11.47 -16.34 -13.51
N LEU A 299 11.85 -15.19 -12.98
CA LEU A 299 12.10 -15.01 -11.54
C LEU A 299 10.84 -15.23 -10.70
N GLY A 300 9.70 -14.66 -11.12
CA GLY A 300 8.42 -14.81 -10.42
C GLY A 300 7.87 -16.23 -10.39
N SER A 301 8.35 -17.09 -11.30
CA SER A 301 7.92 -18.51 -11.40
C SER A 301 9.07 -19.51 -11.15
N MET A 302 10.12 -19.09 -10.43
CA MET A 302 11.33 -19.89 -10.22
C MET A 302 11.06 -21.13 -9.37
N THR A 303 11.52 -22.29 -9.87
CA THR A 303 11.49 -23.58 -9.16
C THR A 303 12.83 -24.28 -9.34
N LYS A 304 13.18 -25.21 -8.46
CA LYS A 304 14.48 -25.91 -8.50
C LYS A 304 14.78 -26.54 -9.87
N ASP A 305 13.79 -27.11 -10.52
CA ASP A 305 13.87 -27.76 -11.83
C ASP A 305 13.93 -26.78 -13.00
N PHE A 306 13.65 -25.49 -12.76
CA PHE A 306 13.71 -24.44 -13.78
C PHE A 306 15.02 -23.65 -13.74
N VAL A 307 15.78 -23.68 -12.64
CA VAL A 307 17.02 -22.90 -12.49
C VAL A 307 18.03 -23.20 -13.60
N THR A 308 18.35 -24.45 -13.83
CA THR A 308 19.35 -24.86 -14.85
C THR A 308 18.92 -24.47 -16.26
N PRO A 309 17.71 -24.81 -16.75
CA PRO A 309 17.24 -24.34 -18.06
C PRO A 309 17.24 -22.81 -18.20
N PHE A 310 16.85 -22.10 -17.15
CA PHE A 310 16.85 -20.64 -17.19
C PHE A 310 18.27 -20.06 -17.27
N MET A 311 19.24 -20.63 -16.56
CA MET A 311 20.64 -20.20 -16.65
C MET A 311 21.21 -20.47 -18.06
N GLU A 312 20.92 -21.59 -18.68
CA GLU A 312 21.29 -21.88 -20.07
C GLU A 312 20.67 -20.86 -21.04
N TYR A 313 19.41 -20.50 -20.83
CA TYR A 313 18.76 -19.47 -21.64
C TYR A 313 19.36 -18.08 -21.43
N LEU A 314 19.67 -17.69 -20.17
CA LEU A 314 20.25 -16.38 -19.83
C LEU A 314 21.60 -16.12 -20.53
N VAL A 315 22.44 -17.15 -20.66
CA VAL A 315 23.75 -17.03 -21.34
C VAL A 315 23.60 -16.60 -22.82
N ARG A 316 22.43 -16.82 -23.41
CA ARG A 316 22.10 -16.44 -24.79
C ARG A 316 21.56 -15.02 -24.94
N LEU A 317 21.17 -14.39 -23.83
CA LEU A 317 20.68 -13.02 -23.85
C LEU A 317 21.88 -12.05 -23.92
N ASP A 318 21.86 -11.13 -24.87
CA ASP A 318 22.76 -9.96 -24.87
C ASP A 318 22.31 -9.06 -23.70
N ILE A 319 23.02 -9.16 -22.59
CA ILE A 319 22.84 -8.31 -21.42
C ILE A 319 24.03 -7.38 -21.43
N GLU A 320 23.89 -6.20 -22.06
CA GLU A 320 24.77 -5.07 -21.82
C GLU A 320 24.46 -4.38 -20.50
#